data_527e606177f6fc3bdf569bd199045510
#
_entry.id   527e606177f6fc3bdf569bd199045510
#
_cell.length_a   1.000
_cell.length_b   1.000
_cell.length_c   1.000
_cell.angle_alpha   90.00
_cell.angle_beta   90.00
_cell.angle_gamma   90.00
#
_symmetry.space_group_name_H-M   'P 1'
#
loop_
_entity.id
_entity.type
_entity.pdbx_description
1 polymer ?
#
loop_
_entity_poly.entity_id
_entity_poly.type
_entity_poly.pdbx_seq_one_letter_code
_entity_poly.pdbx_strand_id
1 'polypeptide(L)'
;MVCSSRLNNTMRLTALDEAAETLNLRKHMGVAEARAIYPTLDVIEDDPAANRRFLEAIADWCDRYTPLVALDGVDGLFLDITGCAHLFGGETPLLKDILARLFQMGIDARGAISSSPGLSWAISRFGQGGIIEHGEAEQALAPLPVAALRLEDETIGGLDKMGLKYVGDLLTAPRAPLARRFGGAVLLRLDQALGTDEEPVSPRLPVASLSVERRLIEPIGAEDDILALTGQVAVSLKPSLEARGVGGRIFELVLFRVDGKVFRISAGTAQPLREPKRIAALFAERLQAIHDDFDAGYGFEILRLNVLLHEDFVTSQGDFEHRQRKDASLAAFVDRVSARLGEDCLQTFQLRESHIPERAYTTVPAIEHLSAPKTREGHLPPARSERPIRLLRKAEPMDAFAIEIPDGAPASFHWRRMQHRVLKSEGPERLAMEWWLDGVDGKDAGDRDYFRIEDDKGRRFWIYRQGHYERDTTQSWFMHGVIA
;
A
#
# COMPACT_ATOMS: atom_id res chain seq x y z
N MET A 1 -25.68 -15.19 22.39
CA MET A 1 -24.30 -15.53 21.94
C MET A 1 -23.35 -14.41 22.37
N VAL A 2 -22.12 -14.73 22.75
CA VAL A 2 -21.11 -13.72 23.14
C VAL A 2 -19.74 -14.09 22.60
N CYS A 3 -18.90 -13.10 22.34
CA CYS A 3 -17.49 -13.33 22.04
C CYS A 3 -16.64 -13.13 23.28
N SER A 4 -15.55 -13.87 23.41
CA SER A 4 -14.61 -13.75 24.52
C SER A 4 -13.16 -13.83 24.06
N SER A 5 -12.29 -13.13 24.76
CA SER A 5 -10.84 -13.26 24.59
C SER A 5 -10.12 -13.32 25.93
N ARG A 6 -8.86 -13.74 25.90
CA ARG A 6 -8.03 -13.83 27.07
C ARG A 6 -7.38 -12.48 27.39
N LEU A 7 -7.88 -11.82 28.43
CA LEU A 7 -7.36 -10.55 28.93
C LEU A 7 -6.80 -10.75 30.35
N ASN A 8 -5.54 -10.38 30.58
CA ASN A 8 -4.88 -10.51 31.91
C ASN A 8 -5.08 -11.91 32.57
N ASN A 9 -4.83 -12.95 31.75
CA ASN A 9 -4.93 -14.36 32.15
C ASN A 9 -6.35 -14.85 32.50
N THR A 10 -7.39 -14.07 32.21
CA THR A 10 -8.81 -14.41 32.47
C THR A 10 -9.58 -14.31 31.12
N MET A 11 -10.54 -15.23 30.89
CA MET A 11 -11.45 -15.13 29.75
C MET A 11 -12.53 -14.08 30.06
N ARG A 12 -12.61 -13.04 29.21
CA ARG A 12 -13.55 -11.93 29.37
C ARG A 12 -14.37 -11.73 28.11
N LEU A 13 -15.59 -11.25 28.29
CA LEU A 13 -16.48 -10.93 27.17
C LEU A 13 -15.96 -9.72 26.41
N THR A 14 -15.84 -9.87 25.08
CA THR A 14 -15.40 -8.80 24.16
C THR A 14 -16.55 -8.21 23.36
N ALA A 15 -17.53 -9.05 22.99
CA ALA A 15 -18.75 -8.61 22.30
C ALA A 15 -19.96 -9.40 22.84
N LEU A 16 -21.12 -8.76 22.75
CA LEU A 16 -22.40 -9.31 23.17
C LEU A 16 -23.43 -9.07 22.06
N ASP A 17 -24.36 -10.02 21.88
CA ASP A 17 -25.56 -9.78 21.11
C ASP A 17 -26.63 -9.09 21.99
N GLU A 18 -27.69 -8.56 21.37
CA GLU A 18 -28.77 -7.85 22.03
C GLU A 18 -29.44 -8.73 23.12
N ALA A 19 -29.57 -10.04 22.85
CA ALA A 19 -30.14 -10.97 23.83
C ALA A 19 -29.25 -11.09 25.08
N ALA A 20 -27.93 -11.07 24.92
CA ALA A 20 -27.01 -11.11 26.06
C ALA A 20 -27.02 -9.78 26.86
N GLU A 21 -27.18 -8.64 26.20
CA GLU A 21 -27.32 -7.34 26.85
C GLU A 21 -28.60 -7.27 27.71
N THR A 22 -29.71 -7.81 27.22
CA THR A 22 -30.98 -7.87 28.00
C THR A 22 -30.86 -8.71 29.26
N LEU A 23 -29.90 -9.64 29.29
CA LEU A 23 -29.57 -10.45 30.48
C LEU A 23 -28.60 -9.73 31.45
N ASN A 24 -28.37 -8.43 31.27
CA ASN A 24 -27.41 -7.62 32.05
C ASN A 24 -25.95 -8.09 31.93
N LEU A 25 -25.59 -8.88 30.92
CA LEU A 25 -24.20 -9.17 30.63
C LEU A 25 -23.49 -7.89 30.11
N ARG A 26 -22.22 -7.73 30.41
CA ARG A 26 -21.46 -6.52 30.04
C ARG A 26 -20.11 -6.87 29.41
N LYS A 27 -19.62 -6.04 28.52
CA LYS A 27 -18.24 -6.14 28.03
C LYS A 27 -17.28 -6.16 29.22
N HIS A 28 -16.20 -6.93 29.10
CA HIS A 28 -15.16 -7.16 30.12
C HIS A 28 -15.59 -7.98 31.35
N MET A 29 -16.85 -8.43 31.43
CA MET A 29 -17.28 -9.39 32.47
C MET A 29 -16.53 -10.71 32.25
N GLY A 30 -16.19 -11.40 33.34
CA GLY A 30 -15.58 -12.74 33.26
C GLY A 30 -16.56 -13.77 32.70
N VAL A 31 -16.08 -14.68 31.83
CA VAL A 31 -16.93 -15.73 31.26
C VAL A 31 -17.56 -16.62 32.34
N ALA A 32 -16.84 -16.90 33.42
CA ALA A 32 -17.38 -17.67 34.56
C ALA A 32 -18.54 -16.94 35.26
N GLU A 33 -18.43 -15.64 35.45
CA GLU A 33 -19.48 -14.79 36.02
C GLU A 33 -20.69 -14.72 35.10
N ALA A 34 -20.47 -14.54 33.80
CA ALA A 34 -21.52 -14.53 32.79
C ALA A 34 -22.29 -15.86 32.72
N ARG A 35 -21.59 -17.00 32.83
CA ARG A 35 -22.22 -18.32 32.93
C ARG A 35 -22.93 -18.59 34.23
N ALA A 36 -22.55 -17.92 35.31
CA ALA A 36 -23.30 -17.97 36.56
C ALA A 36 -24.68 -17.28 36.46
N ILE A 37 -24.77 -16.24 35.63
CA ILE A 37 -26.04 -15.55 35.29
C ILE A 37 -26.85 -16.38 34.27
N TYR A 38 -26.21 -16.89 33.22
CA TYR A 38 -26.86 -17.69 32.18
C TYR A 38 -26.01 -18.92 31.84
N PRO A 39 -26.32 -20.10 32.46
CA PRO A 39 -25.51 -21.32 32.36
C PRO A 39 -25.33 -21.86 30.90
N THR A 40 -26.32 -21.66 30.05
CA THR A 40 -26.30 -22.12 28.65
C THR A 40 -25.74 -21.06 27.68
N LEU A 41 -24.95 -20.10 28.19
CA LEU A 41 -24.35 -19.05 27.38
C LEU A 41 -23.44 -19.63 26.30
N ASP A 42 -23.76 -19.35 25.05
CA ASP A 42 -22.93 -19.69 23.91
C ASP A 42 -21.78 -18.66 23.80
N VAL A 43 -20.56 -19.16 23.93
CA VAL A 43 -19.34 -18.35 23.99
C VAL A 43 -18.42 -18.75 22.85
N ILE A 44 -18.15 -17.82 21.96
CA ILE A 44 -17.27 -17.96 20.81
C ILE A 44 -15.94 -17.26 21.10
N GLU A 45 -14.84 -17.82 20.63
CA GLU A 45 -13.55 -17.13 20.72
C GLU A 45 -13.52 -15.94 19.76
N ASP A 46 -13.08 -14.81 20.27
CA ASP A 46 -12.95 -13.58 19.47
C ASP A 46 -11.76 -13.68 18.50
N ASP A 47 -11.99 -13.39 17.23
CA ASP A 47 -10.96 -13.29 16.19
C ASP A 47 -10.85 -11.82 15.70
N PRO A 48 -9.98 -11.01 16.31
CA PRO A 48 -9.81 -9.62 15.92
C PRO A 48 -9.39 -9.43 14.46
N ALA A 49 -8.68 -10.42 13.88
CA ALA A 49 -8.27 -10.37 12.48
C ALA A 49 -9.46 -10.60 11.52
N ALA A 50 -10.34 -11.53 11.87
CA ALA A 50 -11.59 -11.73 11.12
C ALA A 50 -12.51 -10.51 11.25
N ASN A 51 -12.66 -9.96 12.46
CA ASN A 51 -13.46 -8.74 12.70
C ASN A 51 -12.92 -7.56 11.88
N ARG A 52 -11.60 -7.39 11.83
CA ARG A 52 -10.96 -6.35 11.02
C ARG A 52 -11.23 -6.55 9.53
N ARG A 53 -11.04 -7.76 9.00
CA ARG A 53 -11.36 -8.07 7.59
C ARG A 53 -12.83 -7.82 7.25
N PHE A 54 -13.73 -8.14 8.17
CA PHE A 54 -15.16 -7.89 8.00
C PHE A 54 -15.47 -6.39 7.94
N LEU A 55 -14.92 -5.59 8.85
CA LEU A 55 -15.08 -4.15 8.83
C LEU A 55 -14.49 -3.53 7.54
N GLU A 56 -13.34 -4.01 7.08
CA GLU A 56 -12.74 -3.61 5.81
C GLU A 56 -13.63 -3.96 4.60
N ALA A 57 -14.26 -5.12 4.61
CA ALA A 57 -15.22 -5.49 3.55
C ALA A 57 -16.45 -4.57 3.52
N ILE A 58 -16.97 -4.16 4.70
CA ILE A 58 -18.05 -3.16 4.78
C ILE A 58 -17.56 -1.81 4.26
N ALA A 59 -16.34 -1.41 4.60
CA ALA A 59 -15.74 -0.17 4.11
C ALA A 59 -15.56 -0.19 2.58
N ASP A 60 -15.11 -1.32 2.00
CA ASP A 60 -15.06 -1.52 0.54
C ASP A 60 -16.43 -1.35 -0.11
N TRP A 61 -17.46 -1.93 0.52
CA TRP A 61 -18.82 -1.79 0.05
C TRP A 61 -19.31 -0.33 0.13
N CYS A 62 -18.93 0.41 1.18
CA CYS A 62 -19.27 1.83 1.34
C CYS A 62 -18.66 2.75 0.28
N ASP A 63 -17.57 2.32 -0.39
CA ASP A 63 -16.96 3.09 -1.50
C ASP A 63 -17.92 3.35 -2.67
N ARG A 64 -19.06 2.63 -2.73
CA ARG A 64 -20.15 2.93 -3.69
C ARG A 64 -20.81 4.29 -3.46
N TYR A 65 -20.72 4.83 -2.25
CA TYR A 65 -21.32 6.10 -1.85
C TYR A 65 -20.32 7.25 -1.94
N THR A 66 -19.11 7.01 -1.48
CA THR A 66 -18.01 7.97 -1.51
C THR A 66 -16.66 7.26 -1.51
N PRO A 67 -15.64 7.79 -2.19
CA PRO A 67 -14.29 7.24 -2.10
C PRO A 67 -13.57 7.61 -0.79
N LEU A 68 -14.17 8.49 0.02
CA LEU A 68 -13.60 9.01 1.26
C LEU A 68 -14.14 8.22 2.45
N VAL A 69 -13.74 6.94 2.55
CA VAL A 69 -14.12 6.04 3.65
C VAL A 69 -12.93 5.81 4.55
N ALA A 70 -13.12 6.04 5.84
CA ALA A 70 -12.11 5.76 6.88
C ALA A 70 -12.67 4.78 7.92
N LEU A 71 -11.76 3.96 8.49
CA LEU A 71 -12.11 3.07 9.58
C LEU A 71 -12.03 3.83 10.91
N ASP A 72 -12.99 3.57 11.80
CA ASP A 72 -13.02 4.11 13.16
C ASP A 72 -12.99 2.96 14.18
N GLY A 73 -11.87 2.78 14.82
CA GLY A 73 -11.68 1.70 15.78
C GLY A 73 -11.92 0.32 15.20
N VAL A 74 -12.73 -0.49 15.87
CA VAL A 74 -13.00 -1.90 15.52
C VAL A 74 -14.43 -2.13 15.01
N ASP A 75 -15.29 -1.13 15.09
CA ASP A 75 -16.74 -1.28 14.85
C ASP A 75 -17.39 -0.05 14.17
N GLY A 76 -16.60 0.86 13.63
CA GLY A 76 -17.09 2.10 13.05
C GLY A 76 -16.45 2.45 11.71
N LEU A 77 -17.18 3.28 10.93
CA LEU A 77 -16.71 3.88 9.70
C LEU A 77 -17.08 5.36 9.66
N PHE A 78 -16.17 6.18 9.12
CA PHE A 78 -16.48 7.52 8.68
C PHE A 78 -16.58 7.55 7.16
N LEU A 79 -17.60 8.22 6.65
CA LEU A 79 -17.82 8.46 5.24
C LEU A 79 -17.91 9.99 5.04
N ASP A 80 -16.95 10.57 4.34
CA ASP A 80 -17.11 11.95 3.89
C ASP A 80 -17.95 11.96 2.63
N ILE A 81 -19.18 12.43 2.76
CA ILE A 81 -20.18 12.47 1.70
C ILE A 81 -20.25 13.84 1.01
N THR A 82 -19.32 14.74 1.32
CA THR A 82 -19.25 16.08 0.72
C THR A 82 -19.21 15.96 -0.81
N GLY A 83 -20.18 16.59 -1.47
CA GLY A 83 -20.32 16.53 -2.92
C GLY A 83 -20.89 15.22 -3.49
N CYS A 84 -21.21 14.20 -2.67
CA CYS A 84 -21.77 12.92 -3.13
C CYS A 84 -23.28 12.76 -2.87
N ALA A 85 -23.80 13.37 -1.82
CA ALA A 85 -25.18 13.17 -1.37
C ALA A 85 -26.25 13.45 -2.46
N HIS A 86 -26.01 14.43 -3.34
CA HIS A 86 -26.93 14.79 -4.42
C HIS A 86 -27.12 13.63 -5.43
N LEU A 87 -26.16 12.72 -5.59
CA LEU A 87 -26.26 11.55 -6.48
C LEU A 87 -27.28 10.53 -5.99
N PHE A 88 -27.66 10.61 -4.72
CA PHE A 88 -28.62 9.72 -4.06
C PHE A 88 -29.94 10.42 -3.71
N GLY A 89 -30.12 11.64 -4.18
CA GLY A 89 -31.34 12.45 -3.88
C GLY A 89 -31.27 13.22 -2.56
N GLY A 90 -30.05 13.39 -1.99
CA GLY A 90 -29.81 14.12 -0.76
C GLY A 90 -29.35 13.23 0.39
N GLU A 91 -29.08 13.83 1.54
CA GLU A 91 -28.51 13.11 2.72
C GLU A 91 -29.49 12.11 3.32
N THR A 92 -30.79 12.47 3.42
CA THR A 92 -31.81 11.57 3.99
C THR A 92 -31.99 10.28 3.17
N PRO A 93 -32.18 10.32 1.84
CA PRO A 93 -32.23 9.10 1.04
C PRO A 93 -30.92 8.31 1.08
N LEU A 94 -29.76 8.97 1.08
CA LEU A 94 -28.45 8.34 1.17
C LEU A 94 -28.32 7.52 2.46
N LEU A 95 -28.60 8.12 3.63
CA LEU A 95 -28.51 7.43 4.91
C LEU A 95 -29.48 6.25 4.99
N LYS A 96 -30.72 6.45 4.51
CA LYS A 96 -31.72 5.38 4.45
C LYS A 96 -31.27 4.21 3.55
N ASP A 97 -30.69 4.49 2.39
CA ASP A 97 -30.21 3.44 1.47
C ASP A 97 -29.06 2.66 2.11
N ILE A 98 -28.10 3.32 2.73
CA ILE A 98 -26.99 2.68 3.44
C ILE A 98 -27.51 1.72 4.52
N LEU A 99 -28.35 2.22 5.43
CA LEU A 99 -28.84 1.44 6.57
C LEU A 99 -29.75 0.29 6.11
N ALA A 100 -30.62 0.52 5.13
CA ALA A 100 -31.50 -0.51 4.61
C ALA A 100 -30.73 -1.65 3.95
N ARG A 101 -29.70 -1.36 3.16
CA ARG A 101 -28.87 -2.39 2.51
C ARG A 101 -27.99 -3.13 3.50
N LEU A 102 -27.42 -2.46 4.50
CA LEU A 102 -26.70 -3.13 5.59
C LEU A 102 -27.61 -4.09 6.32
N PHE A 103 -28.83 -3.67 6.64
CA PHE A 103 -29.82 -4.53 7.29
C PHE A 103 -30.21 -5.75 6.42
N GLN A 104 -30.36 -5.57 5.10
CA GLN A 104 -30.59 -6.69 4.16
C GLN A 104 -29.42 -7.70 4.12
N MET A 105 -28.19 -7.23 4.35
CA MET A 105 -27.00 -8.07 4.49
C MET A 105 -26.86 -8.73 5.87
N GLY A 106 -27.84 -8.51 6.77
CA GLY A 106 -27.81 -9.04 8.14
C GLY A 106 -26.95 -8.22 9.11
N ILE A 107 -26.63 -6.98 8.76
CA ILE A 107 -25.81 -6.08 9.57
C ILE A 107 -26.70 -5.01 10.17
N ASP A 108 -26.88 -5.03 11.49
CA ASP A 108 -27.54 -3.95 12.20
C ASP A 108 -26.55 -2.81 12.45
N ALA A 109 -26.85 -1.63 11.91
CA ALA A 109 -25.99 -0.45 11.97
C ALA A 109 -26.77 0.79 12.32
N ARG A 110 -26.13 1.68 13.08
CA ARG A 110 -26.62 3.04 13.33
C ARG A 110 -25.76 4.05 12.59
N GLY A 111 -26.38 5.03 11.98
CA GLY A 111 -25.68 6.08 11.23
C GLY A 111 -26.18 7.46 11.61
N ALA A 112 -25.30 8.44 11.53
CA ALA A 112 -25.63 9.85 11.66
C ALA A 112 -24.89 10.69 10.62
N ILE A 113 -25.51 11.74 10.13
CA ILE A 113 -24.93 12.74 9.24
C ILE A 113 -24.92 14.08 9.95
N SER A 114 -23.80 14.77 9.93
CA SER A 114 -23.65 16.11 10.47
C SER A 114 -22.47 16.85 9.85
N SER A 115 -22.27 18.11 10.24
CA SER A 115 -21.18 18.95 9.75
C SER A 115 -19.79 18.59 10.30
N SER A 116 -19.69 17.72 11.31
CA SER A 116 -18.39 17.30 11.87
C SER A 116 -18.34 15.80 12.16
N PRO A 117 -17.18 15.17 12.02
CA PRO A 117 -16.99 13.76 12.37
C PRO A 117 -17.31 13.47 13.83
N GLY A 118 -16.90 14.36 14.74
CA GLY A 118 -17.16 14.22 16.17
C GLY A 118 -18.64 14.18 16.53
N LEU A 119 -19.44 15.04 15.91
CA LEU A 119 -20.90 15.08 16.09
C LEU A 119 -21.56 13.82 15.55
N SER A 120 -21.23 13.44 14.30
CA SER A 120 -21.77 12.23 13.69
C SER A 120 -21.46 10.99 14.53
N TRP A 121 -20.26 10.90 15.05
CA TRP A 121 -19.85 9.80 15.95
C TRP A 121 -20.65 9.78 17.26
N ALA A 122 -20.81 10.95 17.90
CA ALA A 122 -21.57 11.07 19.13
C ALA A 122 -23.04 10.66 18.96
N ILE A 123 -23.68 11.15 17.91
CA ILE A 123 -25.10 10.88 17.63
C ILE A 123 -25.36 9.44 17.22
N SER A 124 -24.45 8.83 16.42
CA SER A 124 -24.60 7.42 15.99
C SER A 124 -24.44 6.45 17.17
N ARG A 125 -23.56 6.73 18.14
CA ARG A 125 -23.26 5.82 19.26
C ARG A 125 -24.10 6.06 20.50
N PHE A 126 -24.38 7.31 20.84
CA PHE A 126 -25.05 7.69 22.08
C PHE A 126 -26.42 8.34 21.88
N GLY A 127 -26.73 8.76 20.64
CA GLY A 127 -28.03 9.28 20.27
C GLY A 127 -28.89 8.26 19.53
N GLN A 128 -29.88 8.76 18.79
CA GLN A 128 -30.80 7.95 17.99
C GLN A 128 -30.36 7.83 16.52
N GLY A 129 -29.18 8.33 16.13
CA GLY A 129 -28.79 8.45 14.75
C GLY A 129 -29.56 9.55 14.00
N GLY A 130 -29.45 9.53 12.64
CA GLY A 130 -30.17 10.47 11.80
C GLY A 130 -29.34 11.66 11.32
N ILE A 131 -29.98 12.75 10.94
CA ILE A 131 -29.34 13.93 10.39
C ILE A 131 -29.45 15.07 11.38
N ILE A 132 -28.33 15.75 11.62
CA ILE A 132 -28.24 16.95 12.45
C ILE A 132 -27.95 18.12 11.53
N GLU A 133 -28.88 19.03 11.47
CA GLU A 133 -28.80 20.24 10.62
C GLU A 133 -27.67 21.18 11.11
N HIS A 134 -27.21 22.02 10.18
CA HIS A 134 -26.19 23.01 10.52
C HIS A 134 -26.70 23.99 11.58
N GLY A 135 -25.93 24.16 12.68
CA GLY A 135 -26.31 25.04 13.79
C GLY A 135 -27.02 24.33 14.96
N GLU A 136 -27.39 23.05 14.83
CA GLU A 136 -28.04 22.26 15.89
C GLU A 136 -27.10 21.45 16.73
N ALA A 137 -25.78 21.57 16.51
CA ALA A 137 -24.76 20.75 17.16
C ALA A 137 -24.78 20.80 18.69
N GLU A 138 -24.88 22.00 19.28
CA GLU A 138 -24.94 22.17 20.74
C GLU A 138 -26.20 21.51 21.34
N GLN A 139 -27.37 21.71 20.71
CA GLN A 139 -28.62 21.13 21.17
C GLN A 139 -28.60 19.60 21.09
N ALA A 140 -28.01 19.06 20.02
CA ALA A 140 -27.92 17.62 19.81
C ALA A 140 -26.89 16.95 20.76
N LEU A 141 -25.78 17.61 21.08
CA LEU A 141 -24.74 17.12 21.97
C LEU A 141 -25.08 17.25 23.45
N ALA A 142 -25.76 18.35 23.85
CA ALA A 142 -25.96 18.65 25.28
C ALA A 142 -26.53 17.50 26.12
N PRO A 143 -27.51 16.70 25.67
CA PRO A 143 -28.07 15.60 26.47
C PRO A 143 -27.21 14.35 26.49
N LEU A 144 -26.15 14.27 25.68
CA LEU A 144 -25.30 13.08 25.58
C LEU A 144 -24.29 13.01 26.72
N PRO A 145 -23.92 11.79 27.18
CA PRO A 145 -22.89 11.62 28.18
C PRO A 145 -21.53 12.12 27.68
N VAL A 146 -20.63 12.54 28.57
CA VAL A 146 -19.28 13.01 28.21
C VAL A 146 -18.46 11.98 27.46
N ALA A 147 -18.76 10.69 27.57
CA ALA A 147 -18.18 9.61 26.77
C ALA A 147 -18.43 9.79 25.26
N ALA A 148 -19.45 10.52 24.88
CA ALA A 148 -19.76 10.86 23.48
C ALA A 148 -18.69 11.75 22.82
N LEU A 149 -17.76 12.32 23.58
CA LEU A 149 -16.63 13.10 23.09
C LEU A 149 -15.36 12.27 22.85
N ARG A 150 -15.42 10.94 22.90
CA ARG A 150 -14.26 10.05 22.66
C ARG A 150 -13.07 10.38 23.60
N LEU A 151 -13.38 10.70 24.85
CA LEU A 151 -12.39 10.95 25.89
C LEU A 151 -11.88 9.63 26.48
N GLU A 152 -10.67 9.65 27.04
CA GLU A 152 -10.10 8.52 27.76
C GLU A 152 -10.91 8.20 29.04
N ASP A 153 -11.02 6.93 29.41
CA ASP A 153 -11.78 6.45 30.56
C ASP A 153 -11.41 7.16 31.89
N GLU A 154 -10.11 7.47 32.07
CA GLU A 154 -9.62 8.20 33.26
C GLU A 154 -10.20 9.62 33.30
N THR A 155 -10.24 10.30 32.13
CA THR A 155 -10.82 11.64 32.00
C THR A 155 -12.32 11.62 32.24
N ILE A 156 -13.04 10.64 31.67
CA ILE A 156 -14.48 10.45 31.89
C ILE A 156 -14.76 10.24 33.37
N GLY A 157 -14.01 9.34 34.06
CA GLY A 157 -14.14 9.09 35.47
C GLY A 157 -13.80 10.30 36.35
N GLY A 158 -12.87 11.14 35.88
CA GLY A 158 -12.53 12.40 36.55
C GLY A 158 -13.65 13.45 36.47
N LEU A 159 -14.26 13.59 35.30
CA LEU A 159 -15.41 14.47 35.02
C LEU A 159 -16.64 14.04 35.83
N ASP A 160 -16.94 12.73 35.85
CA ASP A 160 -18.06 12.16 36.59
C ASP A 160 -17.95 12.45 38.13
N LYS A 161 -16.75 12.32 38.68
CA LYS A 161 -16.48 12.67 40.11
C LYS A 161 -16.71 14.15 40.39
N MET A 162 -16.68 15.02 39.39
CA MET A 162 -17.00 16.45 39.55
C MET A 162 -18.48 16.78 39.26
N GLY A 163 -19.29 15.79 38.93
CA GLY A 163 -20.69 15.96 38.59
C GLY A 163 -20.91 16.39 37.13
N LEU A 164 -19.84 16.45 36.28
CA LEU A 164 -19.92 16.79 34.87
C LEU A 164 -20.19 15.51 34.08
N LYS A 165 -21.44 15.14 33.94
CA LYS A 165 -21.86 13.85 33.35
C LYS A 165 -22.24 13.94 31.86
N TYR A 166 -22.73 15.09 31.47
CA TYR A 166 -23.27 15.35 30.16
C TYR A 166 -22.42 16.38 29.42
N VAL A 167 -22.46 16.36 28.10
CA VAL A 167 -21.75 17.35 27.26
C VAL A 167 -22.27 18.76 27.56
N GLY A 168 -23.58 18.91 27.86
CA GLY A 168 -24.18 20.19 28.26
C GLY A 168 -23.53 20.81 29.50
N ASP A 169 -23.07 19.99 30.45
CA ASP A 169 -22.33 20.47 31.62
C ASP A 169 -20.98 21.09 31.24
N LEU A 170 -20.31 20.51 30.21
CA LEU A 170 -19.04 21.03 29.67
C LEU A 170 -19.25 22.32 28.88
N LEU A 171 -20.35 22.45 28.15
CA LEU A 171 -20.68 23.65 27.38
C LEU A 171 -20.85 24.87 28.29
N THR A 172 -21.39 24.67 29.49
CA THR A 172 -21.62 25.74 30.47
C THR A 172 -20.46 25.97 31.43
N ALA A 173 -19.52 25.02 31.53
CA ALA A 173 -18.37 25.10 32.41
C ALA A 173 -17.27 26.05 31.92
N PRO A 174 -16.57 26.76 32.83
CA PRO A 174 -15.45 27.59 32.43
C PRO A 174 -14.31 26.77 31.78
N ARG A 175 -13.88 27.14 30.59
CA ARG A 175 -12.91 26.37 29.78
C ARG A 175 -11.52 26.28 30.44
N ALA A 176 -11.03 27.36 31.06
CA ALA A 176 -9.69 27.41 31.62
C ALA A 176 -9.47 26.43 32.79
N PRO A 177 -10.37 26.28 33.77
CA PRO A 177 -10.32 25.23 34.78
C PRO A 177 -10.36 23.81 34.23
N LEU A 178 -11.20 23.55 33.20
CA LEU A 178 -11.27 22.24 32.56
C LEU A 178 -9.93 21.88 31.92
N ALA A 179 -9.36 22.77 31.10
CA ALA A 179 -8.06 22.56 30.44
C ALA A 179 -6.93 22.36 31.46
N ARG A 180 -6.93 23.09 32.57
CA ARG A 180 -5.90 22.96 33.61
C ARG A 180 -5.93 21.62 34.31
N ARG A 181 -7.13 21.05 34.49
CA ARG A 181 -7.31 19.82 35.27
C ARG A 181 -7.26 18.54 34.41
N PHE A 182 -7.85 18.60 33.23
CA PHE A 182 -8.00 17.43 32.33
C PHE A 182 -7.18 17.52 31.06
N GLY A 183 -6.41 18.60 30.89
CA GLY A 183 -5.64 18.85 29.68
C GLY A 183 -6.47 19.48 28.56
N GLY A 184 -5.80 19.87 27.49
CA GLY A 184 -6.45 20.50 26.32
C GLY A 184 -7.33 19.55 25.50
N ALA A 185 -7.14 18.23 25.66
CA ALA A 185 -7.84 17.22 24.87
C ALA A 185 -9.36 17.27 25.04
N VAL A 186 -9.86 17.56 26.24
CA VAL A 186 -11.31 17.69 26.50
C VAL A 186 -11.92 18.82 25.67
N LEU A 187 -11.25 19.98 25.65
CA LEU A 187 -11.72 21.14 24.89
C LEU A 187 -11.60 20.91 23.39
N LEU A 188 -10.48 20.31 22.94
CA LEU A 188 -10.27 19.96 21.54
C LEU A 188 -11.41 19.04 21.04
N ARG A 189 -11.70 17.97 21.76
CA ARG A 189 -12.77 17.04 21.39
C ARG A 189 -14.14 17.68 21.41
N LEU A 190 -14.40 18.57 22.33
CA LEU A 190 -15.63 19.36 22.37
C LEU A 190 -15.75 20.29 21.15
N ASP A 191 -14.67 21.01 20.83
CA ASP A 191 -14.63 21.93 19.70
C ASP A 191 -14.76 21.18 18.34
N GLN A 192 -14.11 20.02 18.22
CA GLN A 192 -14.27 19.13 17.06
C GLN A 192 -15.71 18.61 16.91
N ALA A 193 -16.35 18.23 18.03
CA ALA A 193 -17.74 17.79 17.98
C ALA A 193 -18.70 18.93 17.63
N LEU A 194 -18.41 20.14 18.08
CA LEU A 194 -19.18 21.34 17.71
C LEU A 194 -18.92 21.83 16.28
N GLY A 195 -17.85 21.34 15.66
CA GLY A 195 -17.43 21.79 14.32
C GLY A 195 -16.73 23.16 14.32
N THR A 196 -16.29 23.66 15.49
CA THR A 196 -15.51 24.91 15.62
C THR A 196 -14.02 24.69 15.42
N ASP A 197 -13.56 23.45 15.53
CA ASP A 197 -12.22 23.02 15.16
C ASP A 197 -12.29 21.84 14.19
N GLU A 198 -11.37 21.81 13.23
CA GLU A 198 -11.35 20.77 12.20
C GLU A 198 -10.89 19.42 12.76
N GLU A 199 -11.55 18.37 12.34
CA GLU A 199 -11.15 17.00 12.59
C GLU A 199 -10.88 16.29 11.26
N PRO A 200 -9.60 16.17 10.82
CA PRO A 200 -9.29 15.53 9.55
C PRO A 200 -9.57 14.03 9.62
N VAL A 201 -10.35 13.53 8.67
CA VAL A 201 -10.58 12.10 8.47
C VAL A 201 -9.76 11.65 7.25
N SER A 202 -8.78 10.78 7.47
CA SER A 202 -7.95 10.26 6.39
C SER A 202 -8.61 9.03 5.76
N PRO A 203 -8.88 9.04 4.45
CA PRO A 203 -9.43 7.88 3.78
C PRO A 203 -8.45 6.70 3.84
N ARG A 204 -8.97 5.48 3.99
CA ARG A 204 -8.17 4.24 4.10
C ARG A 204 -7.48 3.85 2.80
N LEU A 205 -7.98 4.29 1.67
CA LEU A 205 -7.45 4.02 0.34
C LEU A 205 -7.10 5.32 -0.39
N PRO A 206 -6.15 5.28 -1.33
CA PRO A 206 -5.86 6.43 -2.17
C PRO A 206 -7.09 6.87 -2.94
N VAL A 207 -7.37 8.17 -2.92
CA VAL A 207 -8.47 8.75 -3.69
C VAL A 207 -8.04 8.88 -5.14
N ALA A 208 -8.84 8.32 -6.04
CA ALA A 208 -8.55 8.40 -7.47
C ALA A 208 -8.66 9.84 -7.97
N SER A 209 -7.63 10.31 -8.68
CA SER A 209 -7.62 11.66 -9.28
C SER A 209 -8.66 11.83 -10.39
N LEU A 210 -8.98 10.74 -11.08
CA LEU A 210 -9.98 10.62 -12.14
C LEU A 210 -10.69 9.29 -11.98
N SER A 211 -12.01 9.32 -12.12
CA SER A 211 -12.87 8.14 -11.98
C SER A 211 -14.07 8.23 -12.91
N VAL A 212 -14.49 7.11 -13.48
CA VAL A 212 -15.74 6.96 -14.21
C VAL A 212 -16.46 5.72 -13.73
N GLU A 213 -17.73 5.85 -13.41
CA GLU A 213 -18.59 4.79 -12.89
C GLU A 213 -19.74 4.49 -13.84
N ARG A 214 -20.14 3.23 -13.90
CA ARG A 214 -21.32 2.76 -14.60
C ARG A 214 -22.16 1.90 -13.66
N ARG A 215 -23.40 2.32 -13.45
CA ARG A 215 -24.42 1.53 -12.73
C ARG A 215 -25.24 0.76 -13.74
N LEU A 216 -25.53 -0.48 -13.44
CA LEU A 216 -26.25 -1.40 -14.30
C LEU A 216 -27.66 -1.62 -13.76
N ILE A 217 -28.64 -1.71 -14.65
CA ILE A 217 -30.01 -2.04 -14.30
C ILE A 217 -30.11 -3.54 -13.96
N GLU A 218 -29.39 -4.36 -14.71
CA GLU A 218 -29.28 -5.80 -14.50
C GLU A 218 -27.82 -6.14 -14.21
N PRO A 219 -27.52 -6.94 -13.15
CA PRO A 219 -26.16 -7.33 -12.84
C PRO A 219 -25.54 -8.21 -13.94
N ILE A 220 -24.26 -8.00 -14.21
CA ILE A 220 -23.49 -8.82 -15.17
C ILE A 220 -22.51 -9.74 -14.45
N GLY A 221 -22.30 -10.95 -14.99
CA GLY A 221 -21.39 -11.93 -14.41
C GLY A 221 -20.42 -12.53 -15.42
N ALA A 222 -20.69 -12.39 -16.73
CA ALA A 222 -19.81 -12.93 -17.77
C ALA A 222 -18.57 -12.02 -17.94
N GLU A 223 -17.39 -12.63 -18.05
CA GLU A 223 -16.13 -11.94 -18.24
C GLU A 223 -16.16 -11.05 -19.48
N ASP A 224 -16.74 -11.51 -20.58
CA ASP A 224 -16.87 -10.76 -21.83
C ASP A 224 -17.68 -9.47 -21.64
N ASP A 225 -18.77 -9.53 -20.83
CA ASP A 225 -19.60 -8.35 -20.55
C ASP A 225 -18.85 -7.34 -19.68
N ILE A 226 -18.09 -7.83 -18.69
CA ILE A 226 -17.24 -6.99 -17.84
C ILE A 226 -16.19 -6.29 -18.68
N LEU A 227 -15.52 -6.99 -19.60
CA LEU A 227 -14.51 -6.42 -20.50
C LEU A 227 -15.11 -5.43 -21.48
N ALA A 228 -16.28 -5.73 -22.06
CA ALA A 228 -16.99 -4.82 -22.96
C ALA A 228 -17.34 -3.52 -22.24
N LEU A 229 -17.86 -3.63 -21.00
CA LEU A 229 -18.21 -2.48 -20.17
C LEU A 229 -16.97 -1.69 -19.73
N THR A 230 -15.89 -2.37 -19.38
CA THR A 230 -14.59 -1.74 -19.07
C THR A 230 -14.12 -0.90 -20.23
N GLY A 231 -14.24 -1.39 -21.45
CA GLY A 231 -13.94 -0.64 -22.68
C GLY A 231 -14.78 0.62 -22.82
N GLN A 232 -16.10 0.54 -22.55
CA GLN A 232 -17.00 1.69 -22.62
C GLN A 232 -16.67 2.75 -21.57
N VAL A 233 -16.37 2.32 -20.33
CA VAL A 233 -15.98 3.23 -19.25
C VAL A 233 -14.63 3.88 -19.55
N ALA A 234 -13.69 3.15 -20.13
CA ALA A 234 -12.41 3.70 -20.58
C ALA A 234 -12.58 4.75 -21.71
N VAL A 235 -13.55 4.56 -22.61
CA VAL A 235 -13.91 5.59 -23.61
C VAL A 235 -14.44 6.85 -22.92
N SER A 236 -15.27 6.71 -21.90
CA SER A 236 -15.82 7.83 -21.12
C SER A 236 -14.76 8.55 -20.27
N LEU A 237 -13.70 7.85 -19.86
CA LEU A 237 -12.58 8.42 -19.10
C LEU A 237 -11.63 9.26 -19.96
N LYS A 238 -11.45 8.90 -21.25
CA LYS A 238 -10.51 9.52 -22.16
C LYS A 238 -10.61 11.06 -22.24
N PRO A 239 -11.78 11.68 -22.42
CA PRO A 239 -11.90 13.15 -22.47
C PRO A 239 -11.37 13.85 -21.22
N SER A 240 -11.57 13.25 -20.04
CA SER A 240 -11.08 13.80 -18.77
C SER A 240 -9.55 13.74 -18.65
N LEU A 241 -8.93 12.68 -19.17
CA LEU A 241 -7.47 12.56 -19.28
C LEU A 241 -6.90 13.57 -20.28
N GLU A 242 -7.57 13.77 -21.41
CA GLU A 242 -7.18 14.73 -22.45
C GLU A 242 -7.29 16.17 -21.95
N ALA A 243 -8.38 16.51 -21.29
CA ALA A 243 -8.60 17.87 -20.76
C ALA A 243 -7.56 18.28 -19.72
N ARG A 244 -7.05 17.32 -18.94
CA ARG A 244 -5.96 17.55 -17.96
C ARG A 244 -4.55 17.44 -18.57
N GLY A 245 -4.40 17.04 -19.81
CA GLY A 245 -3.09 16.82 -20.43
C GLY A 245 -2.34 15.59 -19.93
N VAL A 246 -2.98 14.67 -19.15
CA VAL A 246 -2.32 13.54 -18.48
C VAL A 246 -2.70 12.20 -19.08
N GLY A 247 -1.88 11.16 -18.84
CA GLY A 247 -2.19 9.76 -19.10
C GLY A 247 -2.11 8.93 -17.82
N GLY A 248 -2.93 7.90 -17.70
CA GLY A 248 -2.92 7.01 -16.55
C GLY A 248 -1.69 6.11 -16.52
N ARG A 249 -1.11 5.93 -15.33
CA ARG A 249 0.00 5.03 -15.03
C ARG A 249 -0.44 3.83 -14.21
N ILE A 250 -1.38 4.03 -13.31
CA ILE A 250 -2.01 2.96 -12.53
C ILE A 250 -3.52 3.13 -12.66
N PHE A 251 -4.15 2.12 -13.24
CA PHE A 251 -5.59 2.00 -13.34
C PHE A 251 -6.09 0.98 -12.35
N GLU A 252 -7.26 1.21 -11.78
CA GLU A 252 -7.96 0.27 -10.90
C GLU A 252 -9.39 0.08 -11.39
N LEU A 253 -9.76 -1.16 -11.68
CA LEU A 253 -11.13 -1.57 -11.95
C LEU A 253 -11.77 -2.04 -10.66
N VAL A 254 -12.84 -1.39 -10.24
CA VAL A 254 -13.59 -1.74 -9.05
C VAL A 254 -14.95 -2.28 -9.48
N LEU A 255 -15.25 -3.51 -9.06
CA LEU A 255 -16.48 -4.23 -9.36
C LEU A 255 -17.26 -4.44 -8.06
N PHE A 256 -18.46 -3.87 -7.96
CA PHE A 256 -19.32 -4.03 -6.80
C PHE A 256 -20.38 -5.09 -7.10
N ARG A 257 -20.31 -6.21 -6.38
CA ARG A 257 -21.23 -7.31 -6.49
C ARG A 257 -22.54 -7.03 -5.72
N VAL A 258 -23.65 -7.58 -6.17
CA VAL A 258 -24.98 -7.35 -5.59
C VAL A 258 -25.05 -7.68 -4.11
N ASP A 259 -24.32 -8.75 -3.67
CA ASP A 259 -24.27 -9.21 -2.28
C ASP A 259 -23.26 -8.44 -1.40
N GLY A 260 -22.71 -7.33 -1.91
CA GLY A 260 -21.82 -6.45 -1.17
C GLY A 260 -20.33 -6.78 -1.30
N LYS A 261 -19.92 -7.88 -1.97
CA LYS A 261 -18.50 -8.15 -2.22
C LYS A 261 -17.95 -7.18 -3.25
N VAL A 262 -16.74 -6.68 -3.01
CA VAL A 262 -16.05 -5.75 -3.90
C VAL A 262 -14.74 -6.36 -4.38
N PHE A 263 -14.53 -6.31 -5.69
CA PHE A 263 -13.26 -6.72 -6.31
C PHE A 263 -12.51 -5.48 -6.78
N ARG A 264 -11.23 -5.40 -6.44
CA ARG A 264 -10.31 -4.35 -6.87
C ARG A 264 -9.20 -4.96 -7.68
N ILE A 265 -9.11 -4.57 -8.94
CA ILE A 265 -8.17 -5.12 -9.90
C ILE A 265 -7.32 -3.98 -10.43
N SER A 266 -6.03 -3.96 -10.05
CA SER A 266 -5.10 -2.91 -10.47
C SER A 266 -4.27 -3.37 -11.67
N ALA A 267 -3.98 -2.44 -12.58
CA ALA A 267 -3.08 -2.62 -13.70
C ALA A 267 -2.19 -1.39 -13.88
N GLY A 268 -0.88 -1.61 -13.87
CA GLY A 268 0.11 -0.59 -14.15
C GLY A 268 0.44 -0.51 -15.65
N THR A 269 1.02 0.61 -16.07
CA THR A 269 1.51 0.83 -17.43
C THR A 269 2.92 1.40 -17.42
N ALA A 270 3.75 0.97 -18.37
CA ALA A 270 5.13 1.44 -18.50
C ALA A 270 5.23 2.89 -19.03
N GLN A 271 4.18 3.40 -19.64
CA GLN A 271 4.09 4.78 -20.15
C GLN A 271 2.69 5.33 -19.89
N PRO A 272 2.52 6.67 -19.76
CA PRO A 272 1.20 7.27 -19.61
C PRO A 272 0.25 6.82 -20.74
N LEU A 273 -0.93 6.31 -20.37
CA LEU A 273 -1.86 5.68 -21.29
C LEU A 273 -3.22 6.40 -21.29
N ARG A 274 -3.80 6.62 -22.49
CA ARG A 274 -5.14 7.19 -22.69
C ARG A 274 -6.01 6.34 -23.60
N GLU A 275 -5.40 5.39 -24.34
CA GLU A 275 -6.11 4.63 -25.37
C GLU A 275 -7.05 3.60 -24.73
N PRO A 276 -8.39 3.73 -24.91
CA PRO A 276 -9.37 2.86 -24.25
C PRO A 276 -9.20 1.38 -24.58
N LYS A 277 -8.86 1.05 -25.82
CA LYS A 277 -8.64 -0.35 -26.23
C LYS A 277 -7.46 -0.99 -25.51
N ARG A 278 -6.39 -0.23 -25.29
CA ARG A 278 -5.23 -0.71 -24.54
C ARG A 278 -5.56 -0.87 -23.05
N ILE A 279 -6.30 0.07 -22.47
CA ILE A 279 -6.77 -0.04 -21.07
C ILE A 279 -7.61 -1.31 -20.90
N ALA A 280 -8.59 -1.54 -21.77
CA ALA A 280 -9.42 -2.75 -21.73
C ALA A 280 -8.59 -4.04 -21.89
N ALA A 281 -7.59 -4.03 -22.79
CA ALA A 281 -6.71 -5.18 -22.99
C ALA A 281 -5.86 -5.52 -21.76
N LEU A 282 -5.44 -4.52 -20.95
CA LEU A 282 -4.73 -4.76 -19.70
C LEU A 282 -5.61 -5.48 -18.67
N PHE A 283 -6.87 -5.08 -18.57
CA PHE A 283 -7.81 -5.75 -17.67
C PHE A 283 -8.20 -7.14 -18.15
N ALA A 284 -8.22 -7.39 -19.45
CA ALA A 284 -8.38 -8.75 -19.99
C ALA A 284 -7.24 -9.67 -19.51
N GLU A 285 -5.99 -9.23 -19.60
CA GLU A 285 -4.85 -10.02 -19.09
C GLU A 285 -4.90 -10.19 -17.56
N ARG A 286 -5.33 -9.16 -16.81
CA ARG A 286 -5.46 -9.25 -15.33
C ARG A 286 -6.57 -10.18 -14.91
N LEU A 287 -7.75 -10.12 -15.52
CA LEU A 287 -8.86 -11.02 -15.20
C LEU A 287 -8.48 -12.48 -15.46
N GLN A 288 -7.83 -12.76 -16.58
CA GLN A 288 -7.29 -14.09 -16.86
C GLN A 288 -6.25 -14.56 -15.83
N ALA A 289 -5.45 -13.64 -15.27
CA ALA A 289 -4.46 -13.99 -14.25
C ALA A 289 -5.07 -14.35 -12.90
N ILE A 290 -6.25 -13.82 -12.58
CA ILE A 290 -6.96 -14.04 -11.31
C ILE A 290 -8.20 -14.93 -11.46
N HIS A 291 -8.33 -15.62 -12.61
CA HIS A 291 -9.54 -16.38 -12.97
C HIS A 291 -10.01 -17.34 -11.86
N ASP A 292 -9.09 -18.02 -11.20
CA ASP A 292 -9.41 -18.99 -10.13
C ASP A 292 -9.95 -18.31 -8.86
N ASP A 293 -9.59 -17.05 -8.61
CA ASP A 293 -10.01 -16.27 -7.44
C ASP A 293 -11.19 -15.33 -7.75
N PHE A 294 -11.57 -15.21 -9.03
CA PHE A 294 -12.60 -14.30 -9.50
C PHE A 294 -13.96 -14.99 -9.60
N ASP A 295 -14.80 -14.78 -8.59
CA ASP A 295 -16.16 -15.30 -8.53
C ASP A 295 -17.19 -14.17 -8.74
N ALA A 296 -17.84 -14.18 -9.86
CA ALA A 296 -18.91 -13.22 -10.19
C ALA A 296 -20.19 -13.42 -9.34
N GLY A 297 -20.40 -14.62 -8.77
CA GLY A 297 -21.52 -14.91 -7.89
C GLY A 297 -22.87 -14.46 -8.45
N TYR A 298 -23.52 -13.52 -7.71
CA TYR A 298 -24.81 -12.94 -8.12
C TYR A 298 -24.71 -11.82 -9.18
N GLY A 299 -23.52 -11.60 -9.71
CA GLY A 299 -23.24 -10.55 -10.68
C GLY A 299 -22.88 -9.20 -10.07
N PHE A 300 -22.31 -8.33 -10.90
CA PHE A 300 -21.87 -6.98 -10.55
C PHE A 300 -22.90 -5.96 -10.98
N GLU A 301 -23.29 -5.06 -10.08
CA GLU A 301 -24.26 -3.98 -10.34
C GLU A 301 -23.60 -2.63 -10.61
N ILE A 302 -22.32 -2.45 -10.21
CA ILE A 302 -21.53 -1.24 -10.46
C ILE A 302 -20.15 -1.62 -10.92
N LEU A 303 -19.67 -0.94 -11.98
CA LEU A 303 -18.32 -1.00 -12.46
C LEU A 303 -17.72 0.42 -12.42
N ARG A 304 -16.57 0.58 -11.79
CA ARG A 304 -15.87 1.86 -11.70
C ARG A 304 -14.43 1.69 -12.20
N LEU A 305 -13.97 2.58 -13.04
CA LEU A 305 -12.59 2.65 -13.49
C LEU A 305 -11.94 3.90 -12.92
N ASN A 306 -10.94 3.69 -12.08
CA ASN A 306 -10.16 4.70 -11.41
C ASN A 306 -8.79 4.89 -12.08
N VAL A 307 -8.26 6.12 -12.02
CA VAL A 307 -6.85 6.42 -12.29
C VAL A 307 -6.22 6.80 -10.96
N LEU A 308 -5.46 5.90 -10.38
CA LEU A 308 -4.80 6.11 -9.08
C LEU A 308 -3.53 6.97 -9.22
N LEU A 309 -2.79 6.76 -10.33
CA LEU A 309 -1.59 7.52 -10.65
C LEU A 309 -1.65 7.95 -12.10
N HIS A 310 -1.31 9.19 -12.37
CA HIS A 310 -1.18 9.75 -13.72
C HIS A 310 0.12 10.54 -13.86
N GLU A 311 0.57 10.70 -15.08
CA GLU A 311 1.72 11.52 -15.47
C GLU A 311 1.36 12.39 -16.67
N ASP A 312 2.14 13.43 -16.91
CA ASP A 312 1.96 14.29 -18.08
C ASP A 312 2.07 13.47 -19.37
N PHE A 313 1.10 13.66 -20.24
CA PHE A 313 1.09 13.00 -21.54
C PHE A 313 1.75 13.88 -22.59
N VAL A 314 3.04 13.65 -22.81
CA VAL A 314 3.76 14.35 -23.85
C VAL A 314 3.35 13.77 -25.22
N THR A 315 2.59 14.54 -25.97
CA THR A 315 2.28 14.20 -27.37
C THR A 315 3.56 14.41 -28.18
N SER A 316 4.34 13.36 -28.40
CA SER A 316 5.43 13.46 -29.37
C SER A 316 4.80 13.48 -30.76
N GLN A 317 5.03 14.57 -31.51
CA GLN A 317 4.80 14.58 -32.94
C GLN A 317 5.63 13.43 -33.52
N GLY A 318 4.94 12.47 -34.18
CA GLY A 318 5.59 11.27 -34.70
C GLY A 318 6.73 11.65 -35.63
N ASP A 319 7.96 11.50 -35.17
CA ASP A 319 9.11 11.49 -36.04
C ASP A 319 8.96 10.30 -37.01
N PHE A 320 9.28 10.52 -38.25
CA PHE A 320 9.25 9.49 -39.30
C PHE A 320 10.20 8.31 -39.01
N GLU A 321 10.90 8.32 -37.87
CA GLU A 321 11.83 7.29 -37.46
C GLU A 321 11.15 6.11 -36.78
N HIS A 322 11.51 4.92 -37.25
CA HIS A 322 11.04 3.61 -36.73
C HIS A 322 11.29 3.35 -35.25
N ARG A 323 12.03 4.19 -34.54
CA ARG A 323 12.35 4.07 -33.11
C ARG A 323 11.13 4.24 -32.22
N GLN A 324 10.28 5.24 -32.46
CA GLN A 324 9.10 5.48 -31.60
C GLN A 324 8.06 4.35 -31.67
N ARG A 325 7.89 3.72 -32.86
CA ARG A 325 7.02 2.55 -32.98
C ARG A 325 7.55 1.34 -32.20
N LYS A 326 8.87 1.17 -32.14
CA LYS A 326 9.50 0.08 -31.36
C LYS A 326 9.38 0.34 -29.87
N ASP A 327 9.59 1.56 -29.39
CA ASP A 327 9.45 1.93 -27.98
C ASP A 327 7.99 1.76 -27.50
N ALA A 328 7.00 2.18 -28.30
CA ALA A 328 5.59 1.98 -28.00
C ALA A 328 5.18 0.49 -28.01
N SER A 329 5.77 -0.31 -28.91
CA SER A 329 5.54 -1.75 -28.96
C SER A 329 6.16 -2.48 -27.77
N LEU A 330 7.36 -2.06 -27.34
CA LEU A 330 8.02 -2.60 -26.14
C LEU A 330 7.23 -2.25 -24.87
N ALA A 331 6.78 -1.00 -24.73
CA ALA A 331 5.94 -0.60 -23.60
C ALA A 331 4.65 -1.43 -23.55
N ALA A 332 3.97 -1.61 -24.68
CA ALA A 332 2.76 -2.44 -24.75
C ALA A 332 3.03 -3.91 -24.41
N PHE A 333 4.18 -4.45 -24.79
CA PHE A 333 4.59 -5.79 -24.42
C PHE A 333 4.83 -5.91 -22.90
N VAL A 334 5.60 -4.96 -22.32
CA VAL A 334 5.86 -4.91 -20.88
C VAL A 334 4.56 -4.79 -20.11
N ASP A 335 3.65 -3.89 -20.52
CA ASP A 335 2.35 -3.71 -19.90
C ASP A 335 1.56 -5.02 -19.82
N ARG A 336 1.44 -5.74 -20.95
CA ARG A 336 0.68 -6.99 -21.02
C ARG A 336 1.29 -8.10 -20.18
N VAL A 337 2.61 -8.27 -20.26
CA VAL A 337 3.30 -9.32 -19.50
C VAL A 337 3.23 -9.04 -18.00
N SER A 338 3.43 -7.78 -17.60
CA SER A 338 3.31 -7.39 -16.18
C SER A 338 1.88 -7.53 -15.67
N ALA A 339 0.88 -7.20 -16.48
CA ALA A 339 -0.52 -7.41 -16.12
C ALA A 339 -0.85 -8.88 -15.88
N ARG A 340 -0.29 -9.81 -16.65
CA ARG A 340 -0.58 -11.24 -16.56
C ARG A 340 0.26 -11.98 -15.52
N LEU A 341 1.56 -11.67 -15.43
CA LEU A 341 2.53 -12.44 -14.63
C LEU A 341 3.03 -11.69 -13.38
N GLY A 342 2.59 -10.44 -13.18
CA GLY A 342 3.07 -9.56 -12.11
C GLY A 342 4.19 -8.62 -12.56
N GLU A 343 4.33 -7.52 -11.85
CA GLU A 343 5.25 -6.41 -12.22
C GLU A 343 6.72 -6.82 -12.13
N ASP A 344 7.07 -7.72 -11.21
CA ASP A 344 8.43 -8.20 -10.97
C ASP A 344 8.93 -9.23 -12.01
N CYS A 345 8.06 -9.73 -12.89
CA CYS A 345 8.42 -10.77 -13.86
C CYS A 345 9.37 -10.28 -14.96
N LEU A 346 9.32 -9.00 -15.30
CA LEU A 346 10.22 -8.34 -16.23
C LEU A 346 11.06 -7.30 -15.50
N GLN A 347 12.37 -7.50 -15.52
CA GLN A 347 13.32 -6.60 -14.87
C GLN A 347 14.26 -5.97 -15.89
N THR A 348 14.68 -4.76 -15.61
CA THR A 348 15.71 -4.04 -16.37
C THR A 348 16.82 -3.57 -15.44
N PHE A 349 17.96 -3.21 -16.03
CA PHE A 349 19.09 -2.69 -15.28
C PHE A 349 19.00 -1.17 -15.17
N GLN A 350 19.16 -0.69 -13.95
CA GLN A 350 19.35 0.73 -13.66
C GLN A 350 20.77 0.94 -13.17
N LEU A 351 21.52 1.81 -13.87
CA LEU A 351 22.87 2.19 -13.46
C LEU A 351 22.83 2.99 -12.15
N ARG A 352 23.81 2.73 -11.30
CA ARG A 352 24.03 3.47 -10.06
C ARG A 352 25.39 4.16 -10.10
N GLU A 353 25.50 5.28 -9.42
CA GLU A 353 26.77 6.00 -9.23
C GLU A 353 27.67 5.24 -8.23
N SER A 354 28.21 4.12 -8.69
CA SER A 354 29.16 3.32 -7.94
C SER A 354 30.25 2.81 -8.89
N HIS A 355 31.50 2.89 -8.46
CA HIS A 355 32.63 2.32 -9.19
C HIS A 355 32.87 0.86 -8.84
N ILE A 356 32.22 0.34 -7.80
CA ILE A 356 32.26 -1.06 -7.39
C ILE A 356 31.39 -1.90 -8.31
N PRO A 357 31.93 -2.89 -9.01
CA PRO A 357 31.24 -3.62 -10.08
C PRO A 357 29.87 -4.19 -9.69
N GLU A 358 29.76 -4.80 -8.52
CA GLU A 358 28.52 -5.39 -8.02
C GLU A 358 27.49 -4.37 -7.54
N ARG A 359 27.88 -3.09 -7.38
CA ARG A 359 27.02 -1.97 -6.97
C ARG A 359 26.72 -1.00 -8.11
N ALA A 360 27.39 -1.16 -9.26
CA ALA A 360 27.27 -0.25 -10.40
C ALA A 360 25.89 -0.31 -11.08
N TYR A 361 25.07 -1.29 -10.76
CA TYR A 361 23.70 -1.42 -11.25
C TYR A 361 22.82 -2.10 -10.22
N THR A 362 21.52 -1.89 -10.37
CA THR A 362 20.47 -2.64 -9.69
C THR A 362 19.45 -3.09 -10.72
N THR A 363 18.68 -4.11 -10.38
CA THR A 363 17.51 -4.50 -11.19
C THR A 363 16.27 -3.84 -10.62
N VAL A 364 15.44 -3.32 -11.50
CA VAL A 364 14.14 -2.71 -11.18
C VAL A 364 13.07 -3.27 -12.12
N PRO A 365 11.79 -3.29 -11.72
CA PRO A 365 10.72 -3.68 -12.62
C PRO A 365 10.75 -2.86 -13.90
N ALA A 366 10.64 -3.52 -15.06
CA ALA A 366 10.71 -2.84 -16.35
C ALA A 366 9.57 -1.83 -16.54
N ILE A 367 8.43 -2.10 -15.93
CA ILE A 367 7.25 -1.22 -15.96
C ILE A 367 7.52 0.15 -15.32
N GLU A 368 8.35 0.21 -14.29
CA GLU A 368 8.74 1.46 -13.64
C GLU A 368 9.80 2.22 -14.43
N HIS A 369 10.77 1.51 -14.97
CA HIS A 369 11.96 2.12 -15.58
C HIS A 369 11.70 2.74 -16.96
N LEU A 370 10.79 2.17 -17.77
CA LEU A 370 10.45 2.71 -19.08
C LEU A 370 9.77 4.08 -19.03
N SER A 371 9.30 4.50 -17.86
CA SER A 371 8.71 5.81 -17.60
C SER A 371 9.73 6.86 -17.23
N ALA A 372 10.84 6.46 -16.63
CA ALA A 372 11.85 7.41 -16.22
C ALA A 372 12.29 8.22 -17.46
N PRO A 373 12.32 9.56 -17.39
CA PRO A 373 12.88 10.35 -18.47
C PRO A 373 14.24 9.76 -18.73
N LYS A 374 14.47 9.33 -20.00
CA LYS A 374 15.80 8.88 -20.42
C LYS A 374 16.74 10.00 -20.03
N THR A 375 17.40 9.87 -18.87
CA THR A 375 18.48 10.75 -18.49
C THR A 375 19.34 10.78 -19.74
N ARG A 376 19.48 11.99 -20.33
CA ARG A 376 20.35 12.24 -21.48
C ARG A 376 21.54 11.33 -21.30
N GLU A 377 21.86 10.54 -22.31
CA GLU A 377 23.04 9.69 -22.35
C GLU A 377 24.18 10.43 -21.64
N GLY A 378 24.24 10.23 -20.32
CA GLY A 378 25.38 10.66 -19.55
C GLY A 378 26.49 9.94 -20.27
N HIS A 379 27.49 10.63 -20.72
CA HIS A 379 28.68 10.08 -21.34
C HIS A 379 29.03 8.82 -20.53
N LEU A 380 28.67 7.66 -21.06
CA LEU A 380 29.24 6.43 -20.57
C LEU A 380 30.73 6.70 -20.54
N PRO A 381 31.39 6.67 -19.39
CA PRO A 381 32.83 6.87 -19.37
C PRO A 381 33.39 5.93 -20.43
N PRO A 382 34.35 6.37 -21.26
CA PRO A 382 34.90 5.54 -22.30
C PRO A 382 35.26 4.21 -21.67
N ALA A 383 34.83 3.09 -22.28
CA ALA A 383 35.00 1.74 -21.75
C ALA A 383 36.46 1.55 -21.34
N ARG A 384 36.76 1.83 -20.08
CA ARG A 384 38.10 1.83 -19.52
C ARG A 384 38.43 0.44 -19.10
N SER A 385 38.54 -0.48 -19.59
CA SER A 385 38.94 -1.85 -19.33
C SER A 385 37.87 -2.87 -19.73
N GLU A 386 38.30 -3.89 -20.40
CA GLU A 386 37.49 -5.07 -20.71
C GLU A 386 37.16 -5.81 -19.41
N ARG A 387 36.15 -5.39 -18.71
CA ARG A 387 35.61 -6.11 -17.57
C ARG A 387 34.80 -7.31 -18.03
N PRO A 388 34.75 -8.40 -17.28
CA PRO A 388 33.98 -9.57 -17.67
C PRO A 388 32.47 -9.21 -17.72
N ILE A 389 31.80 -9.66 -18.77
CA ILE A 389 30.34 -9.50 -18.89
C ILE A 389 29.63 -10.30 -17.79
N ARG A 390 30.22 -11.39 -17.33
CA ARG A 390 29.67 -12.27 -16.30
C ARG A 390 30.50 -12.20 -15.02
N LEU A 391 29.95 -11.55 -14.02
CA LEU A 391 30.46 -11.57 -12.66
C LEU A 391 29.84 -12.72 -11.87
N LEU A 392 30.58 -13.26 -10.92
CA LEU A 392 30.06 -14.15 -9.90
C LEU A 392 29.19 -13.32 -8.94
N ARG A 393 28.01 -13.81 -8.58
CA ARG A 393 27.07 -13.11 -7.69
C ARG A 393 27.71 -12.75 -6.33
N LYS A 394 28.64 -13.57 -5.90
CA LYS A 394 29.52 -13.36 -4.75
C LYS A 394 30.92 -13.81 -5.17
N ALA A 395 31.92 -12.97 -4.94
CA ALA A 395 33.30 -13.35 -5.20
C ALA A 395 33.67 -14.60 -4.39
N GLU A 396 34.32 -15.56 -5.03
CA GLU A 396 34.71 -16.85 -4.41
C GLU A 396 36.16 -16.80 -3.94
N PRO A 397 36.45 -17.19 -2.71
CA PRO A 397 37.83 -17.26 -2.22
C PRO A 397 38.66 -18.27 -3.04
N MET A 398 39.91 -17.95 -3.25
CA MET A 398 40.87 -18.80 -3.94
C MET A 398 42.24 -18.80 -3.25
N ASP A 399 42.99 -19.90 -3.39
CA ASP A 399 44.34 -20.01 -2.89
C ASP A 399 45.32 -19.58 -3.98
N ALA A 400 46.10 -18.56 -3.70
CA ALA A 400 47.11 -18.02 -4.62
C ALA A 400 48.51 -18.40 -4.20
N PHE A 401 49.34 -18.79 -5.17
CA PHE A 401 50.69 -19.31 -4.93
C PHE A 401 51.72 -18.56 -5.78
N ALA A 402 52.96 -18.48 -5.23
CA ALA A 402 54.15 -17.93 -5.90
C ALA A 402 53.90 -16.52 -6.48
N ILE A 403 53.79 -15.54 -5.58
CA ILE A 403 53.72 -14.13 -5.95
C ILE A 403 55.16 -13.66 -6.16
N GLU A 404 55.59 -13.53 -7.40
CA GLU A 404 56.97 -13.15 -7.76
C GLU A 404 57.24 -11.66 -7.48
N ILE A 405 56.22 -10.83 -7.58
CA ILE A 405 56.28 -9.39 -7.33
C ILE A 405 55.26 -9.05 -6.23
N PRO A 406 55.63 -8.30 -5.18
CA PRO A 406 54.73 -8.02 -4.05
C PRO A 406 53.35 -7.48 -4.45
N ASP A 407 53.28 -6.65 -5.50
CA ASP A 407 52.04 -6.05 -6.00
C ASP A 407 51.50 -6.72 -7.28
N GLY A 408 52.06 -7.86 -7.69
CA GLY A 408 51.69 -8.58 -8.90
C GLY A 408 50.59 -9.63 -8.73
N ALA A 409 50.18 -10.18 -9.86
CA ALA A 409 49.29 -11.33 -9.89
C ALA A 409 49.99 -12.61 -9.45
N PRO A 410 49.26 -13.63 -8.93
CA PRO A 410 49.87 -14.90 -8.57
C PRO A 410 50.36 -15.67 -9.80
N ALA A 411 51.47 -16.42 -9.68
CA ALA A 411 51.98 -17.31 -10.75
C ALA A 411 51.06 -18.53 -10.98
N SER A 412 50.37 -18.97 -9.92
CA SER A 412 49.34 -20.01 -10.01
C SER A 412 48.29 -19.84 -8.91
N PHE A 413 47.09 -20.38 -9.11
CA PHE A 413 46.03 -20.37 -8.13
C PHE A 413 45.19 -21.63 -8.18
N HIS A 414 44.53 -21.91 -7.07
CA HIS A 414 43.58 -23.01 -6.92
C HIS A 414 42.15 -22.44 -6.80
N TRP A 415 41.24 -22.84 -7.69
CA TRP A 415 39.86 -22.45 -7.68
C TRP A 415 38.95 -23.62 -8.09
N ARG A 416 37.89 -23.87 -7.34
CA ARG A 416 36.94 -24.96 -7.58
C ARG A 416 37.62 -26.31 -7.84
N ARG A 417 38.60 -26.66 -7.00
CA ARG A 417 39.39 -27.92 -7.06
C ARG A 417 40.27 -28.07 -8.31
N MET A 418 40.50 -27.00 -9.07
CA MET A 418 41.39 -26.99 -10.21
C MET A 418 42.55 -26.04 -9.98
N GLN A 419 43.72 -26.47 -10.37
CA GLN A 419 44.92 -25.65 -10.40
C GLN A 419 45.02 -24.94 -11.76
N HIS A 420 45.33 -23.65 -11.71
CA HIS A 420 45.52 -22.80 -12.87
C HIS A 420 46.90 -22.19 -12.82
N ARG A 421 47.68 -22.32 -13.90
CA ARG A 421 48.96 -21.66 -14.07
C ARG A 421 48.76 -20.39 -14.89
N VAL A 422 49.20 -19.25 -14.38
CA VAL A 422 49.03 -17.95 -15.03
C VAL A 422 50.16 -17.78 -16.07
N LEU A 423 49.76 -17.47 -17.32
CA LEU A 423 50.68 -17.14 -18.40
C LEU A 423 50.76 -15.65 -18.66
N LYS A 424 49.65 -14.95 -18.56
CA LYS A 424 49.58 -13.52 -18.75
C LYS A 424 48.76 -12.88 -17.65
N SER A 425 49.16 -11.69 -17.23
CA SER A 425 48.43 -10.88 -16.26
C SER A 425 48.51 -9.41 -16.65
N GLU A 426 47.41 -8.71 -16.44
CA GLU A 426 47.28 -7.25 -16.58
C GLU A 426 46.66 -6.68 -15.31
N GLY A 427 47.19 -5.59 -14.83
CA GLY A 427 46.75 -4.92 -13.59
C GLY A 427 47.92 -4.44 -12.76
N PRO A 428 47.67 -3.99 -11.50
CA PRO A 428 46.39 -3.96 -10.86
C PRO A 428 45.47 -2.77 -11.27
N GLU A 429 44.17 -3.01 -11.37
CA GLU A 429 43.16 -1.97 -11.32
C GLU A 429 42.72 -1.81 -9.87
N ARG A 430 43.12 -0.71 -9.21
CA ARG A 430 42.78 -0.49 -7.80
C ARG A 430 41.41 0.17 -7.66
N LEU A 431 40.51 -0.49 -6.95
CA LEU A 431 39.19 0.01 -6.58
C LEU A 431 39.15 0.25 -5.07
N ALA A 432 39.08 1.52 -4.69
CA ALA A 432 38.87 1.90 -3.30
C ALA A 432 37.42 1.59 -2.88
N MET A 433 37.24 1.24 -1.62
CA MET A 433 35.91 0.99 -1.07
C MET A 433 35.12 2.29 -0.89
N GLU A 434 33.81 2.20 -0.99
CA GLU A 434 32.88 3.31 -0.80
C GLU A 434 32.59 3.48 0.71
N TRP A 435 33.56 4.03 1.45
CA TRP A 435 33.54 4.15 2.91
C TRP A 435 32.29 4.86 3.44
N TRP A 436 31.64 5.71 2.63
CA TRP A 436 30.39 6.41 2.98
C TRP A 436 29.15 5.49 2.97
N LEU A 437 29.23 4.30 2.37
CA LEU A 437 28.16 3.30 2.34
C LEU A 437 28.43 2.14 3.31
N ASP A 438 29.69 1.82 3.55
CA ASP A 438 30.09 0.60 4.28
C ASP A 438 30.22 0.83 5.80
N GLY A 439 30.12 2.09 6.28
CA GLY A 439 30.24 2.44 7.70
C GLY A 439 31.66 2.18 8.27
N VAL A 440 31.94 2.71 9.46
CA VAL A 440 33.26 2.61 10.13
C VAL A 440 33.56 1.19 10.65
N ASP A 441 32.54 0.32 10.75
CA ASP A 441 32.66 -1.03 11.30
C ASP A 441 32.69 -2.17 10.24
N GLY A 442 32.79 -1.83 8.97
CA GLY A 442 32.82 -2.81 7.86
C GLY A 442 34.07 -3.68 7.90
N LYS A 443 34.01 -4.83 8.55
CA LYS A 443 35.08 -5.84 8.64
C LYS A 443 35.54 -6.39 7.28
N ASP A 444 34.87 -6.05 6.18
CA ASP A 444 35.17 -6.48 4.81
C ASP A 444 35.60 -5.34 3.87
N ALA A 445 35.87 -4.15 4.39
CA ALA A 445 36.10 -2.93 3.62
C ALA A 445 37.60 -2.66 3.36
N GLY A 446 38.27 -3.55 2.64
CA GLY A 446 39.60 -3.27 2.12
C GLY A 446 39.58 -2.89 0.64
N ASP A 447 40.48 -2.00 0.21
CA ASP A 447 40.72 -1.73 -1.21
C ASP A 447 40.94 -3.03 -1.98
N ARG A 448 40.47 -3.08 -3.22
CA ARG A 448 40.59 -4.25 -4.08
C ARG A 448 41.49 -3.96 -5.25
N ASP A 449 42.54 -4.78 -5.40
CA ASP A 449 43.45 -4.76 -6.54
C ASP A 449 43.05 -5.84 -7.53
N TYR A 450 42.42 -5.44 -8.64
CA TYR A 450 41.94 -6.36 -9.67
C TYR A 450 42.97 -6.66 -10.72
N PHE A 451 43.04 -7.94 -11.12
CA PHE A 451 43.90 -8.43 -12.17
C PHE A 451 43.08 -9.19 -13.21
N ARG A 452 43.41 -8.98 -14.48
CA ARG A 452 43.00 -9.86 -15.58
C ARG A 452 44.08 -10.87 -15.82
N ILE A 453 43.76 -12.12 -15.79
CA ILE A 453 44.74 -13.22 -15.95
C ILE A 453 44.28 -14.18 -17.06
N GLU A 454 45.26 -14.75 -17.76
CA GLU A 454 45.08 -15.83 -18.73
C GLU A 454 45.90 -17.04 -18.26
N ASP A 455 45.26 -18.22 -18.19
CA ASP A 455 45.92 -19.44 -17.77
C ASP A 455 46.59 -20.17 -18.98
N ASP A 456 47.28 -21.26 -18.71
CA ASP A 456 47.97 -22.09 -19.69
C ASP A 456 47.03 -22.80 -20.71
N LYS A 457 45.70 -22.74 -20.46
CA LYS A 457 44.68 -23.28 -21.34
C LYS A 457 43.92 -22.17 -22.12
N GLY A 458 44.39 -20.91 -22.03
CA GLY A 458 43.79 -19.77 -22.68
C GLY A 458 42.50 -19.27 -22.03
N ARG A 459 42.14 -19.76 -20.84
CA ARG A 459 40.97 -19.30 -20.10
C ARG A 459 41.32 -18.00 -19.39
N ARG A 460 40.37 -17.03 -19.46
CA ARG A 460 40.59 -15.71 -18.90
C ARG A 460 39.71 -15.50 -17.68
N PHE A 461 40.29 -14.93 -16.62
CA PHE A 461 39.67 -14.72 -15.33
C PHE A 461 39.92 -13.31 -14.84
N TRP A 462 38.96 -12.80 -14.06
CA TRP A 462 39.08 -11.56 -13.35
C TRP A 462 39.08 -11.83 -11.85
N ILE A 463 40.26 -11.63 -11.26
CA ILE A 463 40.54 -11.92 -9.86
C ILE A 463 40.87 -10.62 -9.14
N TYR A 464 40.71 -10.61 -7.84
CA TYR A 464 41.23 -9.50 -7.05
C TYR A 464 41.86 -9.98 -5.76
N ARG A 465 42.78 -9.15 -5.29
CA ARG A 465 43.38 -9.22 -3.98
C ARG A 465 42.71 -8.20 -3.09
N GLN A 466 42.38 -8.58 -1.88
CA GLN A 466 41.83 -7.69 -0.84
C GLN A 466 42.92 -7.46 0.23
N GLY A 467 43.08 -6.19 0.64
CA GLY A 467 44.07 -5.75 1.60
C GLY A 467 45.35 -5.16 0.96
N HIS A 468 46.02 -4.28 1.72
CA HIS A 468 47.29 -3.67 1.32
C HIS A 468 48.47 -4.51 1.71
N TYR A 469 49.41 -4.71 0.77
CA TYR A 469 50.64 -5.51 1.01
C TYR A 469 51.49 -4.98 2.18
N GLU A 470 51.50 -3.66 2.36
CA GLU A 470 52.33 -3.02 3.41
C GLU A 470 51.63 -2.91 4.78
N ARG A 471 50.32 -3.08 4.86
CA ARG A 471 49.51 -2.82 6.08
C ARG A 471 48.88 -4.08 6.69
N ASP A 472 48.59 -5.09 5.87
CA ASP A 472 47.83 -6.27 6.30
C ASP A 472 48.70 -7.53 6.29
N THR A 473 48.72 -8.27 7.39
CA THR A 473 49.47 -9.50 7.55
C THR A 473 48.91 -10.68 6.78
N THR A 474 47.66 -10.59 6.33
CA THR A 474 46.96 -11.66 5.59
C THR A 474 46.25 -11.10 4.38
N GLN A 475 46.71 -11.43 3.20
CA GLN A 475 46.07 -11.07 1.93
C GLN A 475 45.14 -12.20 1.50
N SER A 476 43.92 -11.83 1.11
CA SER A 476 42.94 -12.76 0.59
C SER A 476 42.72 -12.53 -0.89
N TRP A 477 42.70 -13.62 -1.67
CA TRP A 477 42.46 -13.58 -3.10
C TRP A 477 41.08 -14.14 -3.44
N PHE A 478 40.42 -13.52 -4.42
CA PHE A 478 39.07 -13.86 -4.81
C PHE A 478 38.92 -13.93 -6.33
N MET A 479 38.19 -14.94 -6.79
CA MET A 479 37.67 -15.04 -8.14
C MET A 479 36.37 -14.22 -8.22
N HIS A 480 36.29 -13.24 -9.14
CA HIS A 480 35.13 -12.39 -9.27
C HIS A 480 34.39 -12.52 -10.63
N GLY A 481 35.11 -12.85 -11.69
CA GLY A 481 34.54 -13.02 -13.01
C GLY A 481 35.29 -13.92 -13.95
N VAL A 482 34.61 -14.39 -14.98
CA VAL A 482 35.17 -15.16 -16.08
C VAL A 482 34.99 -14.36 -17.36
N ILE A 483 36.07 -14.14 -18.09
CA ILE A 483 36.09 -13.43 -19.37
C ILE A 483 35.99 -14.48 -20.48
N ALA A 484 35.06 -14.28 -21.42
CA ALA A 484 34.82 -15.18 -22.52
C ALA A 484 35.94 -15.10 -23.56
#